data_f4aaec32920bb4dace882c521054403c
#
_entry.id   f4aaec32920bb4dace882c521054403c
#
_cell.length_a   1.000
_cell.length_b   1.000
_cell.length_c   1.000
_cell.angle_alpha   90.00
_cell.angle_beta   90.00
_cell.angle_gamma   90.00
#
_symmetry.space_group_name_H-M   'P 1'
#
loop_
_entity.id
_entity.type
_entity.pdbx_description
1 polymer ?
#
loop_
_entity_poly.entity_id
_entity_poly.type
_entity_poly.pdbx_seq_one_letter_code
_entity_poly.pdbx_strand_id
1 'polypeptide(L)'
;MSLDISKLSEIKGLLGACLVDSDTGLTLGTEGGSKFDLDTAGAANAEVVRAKLQAIEALKLNDTIEDILITLGKQFHLVRPLDKNPNIFVYVALDKKTANLGLARLQVKAVEETLSL
;
A
#
# COMPACT_ATOMS: atom_id res chain seq x y z
N MET A 1 5.87 -15.15 -12.06
CA MET A 1 5.98 -14.06 -11.08
C MET A 1 5.56 -12.75 -11.73
N SER A 2 4.61 -12.04 -11.15
CA SER A 2 4.16 -10.73 -11.64
C SER A 2 4.16 -9.72 -10.51
N LEU A 3 4.84 -8.59 -10.73
CA LEU A 3 4.87 -7.45 -9.81
C LEU A 3 4.24 -6.21 -10.47
N ASP A 4 3.35 -6.42 -11.44
CA ASP A 4 2.74 -5.35 -12.23
C ASP A 4 1.60 -4.69 -11.44
N ILE A 5 1.81 -3.43 -11.06
CA ILE A 5 0.81 -2.61 -10.38
C ILE A 5 0.26 -1.50 -11.28
N SER A 6 0.47 -1.59 -12.60
CA SER A 6 0.10 -0.52 -13.53
C SER A 6 -1.39 -0.19 -13.54
N LYS A 7 -2.25 -1.16 -13.23
CA LYS A 7 -3.70 -0.93 -13.14
C LYS A 7 -4.12 0.00 -12.01
N LEU A 8 -3.24 0.25 -11.05
CA LEU A 8 -3.51 1.25 -10.02
C LEU A 8 -3.67 2.65 -10.62
N SER A 9 -3.12 2.89 -11.82
CA SER A 9 -3.32 4.16 -12.53
C SER A 9 -4.78 4.46 -12.85
N GLU A 10 -5.64 3.44 -12.87
CA GLU A 10 -7.08 3.60 -13.15
C GLU A 10 -7.86 4.11 -11.93
N ILE A 11 -7.24 4.15 -10.76
CA ILE A 11 -7.91 4.61 -9.55
C ILE A 11 -8.11 6.12 -9.61
N LYS A 12 -9.36 6.55 -9.52
CA LYS A 12 -9.68 7.99 -9.52
C LYS A 12 -9.09 8.66 -8.30
N GLY A 13 -8.36 9.75 -8.53
CA GLY A 13 -7.72 10.51 -7.45
C GLY A 13 -6.35 9.99 -7.06
N LEU A 14 -5.78 9.05 -7.82
CA LEU A 14 -4.45 8.53 -7.51
C LEU A 14 -3.39 9.65 -7.59
N LEU A 15 -2.64 9.82 -6.50
CA LEU A 15 -1.48 10.69 -6.45
C LEU A 15 -0.20 9.91 -6.73
N GLY A 16 -0.15 8.68 -6.28
CA GLY A 16 0.98 7.79 -6.52
C GLY A 16 0.80 6.49 -5.78
N ALA A 17 1.47 5.45 -6.25
CA ALA A 17 1.43 4.13 -5.63
C ALA A 17 2.78 3.44 -5.79
N CYS A 18 3.09 2.55 -4.86
CA CYS A 18 4.30 1.73 -4.97
C CYS A 18 4.10 0.37 -4.30
N LEU A 19 4.93 -0.57 -4.72
CA LEU A 19 5.04 -1.89 -4.12
C LEU A 19 6.38 -1.94 -3.37
N VAL A 20 6.38 -2.33 -2.12
CA VAL A 20 7.53 -2.18 -1.23
C VAL A 20 7.78 -3.46 -0.44
N ASP A 21 9.04 -3.80 -0.28
CA ASP A 21 9.48 -4.83 0.66
C ASP A 21 9.69 -4.17 2.03
N SER A 22 8.89 -4.53 3.02
CA SER A 22 8.96 -3.90 4.34
C SER A 22 10.23 -4.26 5.12
N ASP A 23 10.86 -5.39 4.83
CA ASP A 23 12.08 -5.80 5.54
C ASP A 23 13.28 -4.93 5.15
N THR A 24 13.36 -4.55 3.88
CA THR A 24 14.49 -3.78 3.35
C THR A 24 14.17 -2.32 3.07
N GLY A 25 12.88 -1.98 2.95
CA GLY A 25 12.45 -0.65 2.52
C GLY A 25 12.58 -0.42 1.01
N LEU A 26 12.95 -1.45 0.24
CA LEU A 26 13.14 -1.32 -1.20
C LEU A 26 11.82 -1.22 -1.93
N THR A 27 11.75 -0.28 -2.87
CA THR A 27 10.63 -0.13 -3.79
C THR A 27 10.78 -1.13 -4.93
N LEU A 28 9.77 -1.98 -5.11
CA LEU A 28 9.75 -3.02 -6.14
C LEU A 28 9.02 -2.58 -7.41
N GLY A 29 8.22 -1.54 -7.33
CA GLY A 29 7.51 -0.98 -8.46
C GLY A 29 6.80 0.30 -8.06
N THR A 30 6.55 1.17 -9.05
CA THR A 30 5.86 2.44 -8.83
C THR A 30 4.81 2.67 -9.91
N GLU A 31 3.79 3.47 -9.58
CA GLU A 31 2.78 3.92 -10.52
C GLU A 31 2.36 5.34 -10.17
N GLY A 32 2.33 6.23 -11.16
CA GLY A 32 2.04 7.63 -10.93
C GLY A 32 3.15 8.33 -10.14
N GLY A 33 2.77 9.34 -9.37
CA GLY A 33 3.69 9.95 -8.42
C GLY A 33 4.67 10.96 -9.01
N SER A 34 4.34 11.61 -10.13
CA SER A 34 5.23 12.61 -10.74
C SER A 34 5.60 13.77 -9.81
N LYS A 35 4.75 14.02 -8.80
CA LYS A 35 4.97 15.07 -7.79
C LYS A 35 5.04 14.49 -6.38
N PHE A 36 5.36 13.22 -6.25
CA PHE A 36 5.29 12.51 -4.99
C PHE A 36 6.50 11.58 -4.88
N ASP A 37 7.31 11.78 -3.85
CA ASP A 37 8.51 10.95 -3.65
C ASP A 37 8.10 9.57 -3.13
N LEU A 38 7.88 8.65 -4.06
CA LEU A 38 7.43 7.30 -3.75
C LEU A 38 8.49 6.47 -3.02
N ASP A 39 9.77 6.70 -3.30
CA ASP A 39 10.82 5.96 -2.60
C ASP A 39 10.85 6.34 -1.12
N THR A 40 10.75 7.63 -0.81
CA THR A 40 10.67 8.10 0.58
C THR A 40 9.40 7.60 1.25
N ALA A 41 8.25 7.71 0.56
CA ALA A 41 6.98 7.24 1.10
C ALA A 41 7.01 5.74 1.38
N GLY A 42 7.58 4.97 0.46
CA GLY A 42 7.70 3.52 0.63
C GLY A 42 8.55 3.14 1.84
N ALA A 43 9.72 3.77 1.96
CA ALA A 43 10.64 3.50 3.08
C ALA A 43 10.01 3.87 4.43
N ALA A 44 9.33 5.02 4.50
CA ALA A 44 8.68 5.46 5.73
C ALA A 44 7.52 4.53 6.12
N ASN A 45 6.72 4.10 5.15
CA ASN A 45 5.60 3.20 5.40
C ASN A 45 6.05 1.77 5.69
N ALA A 46 7.24 1.36 5.24
CA ALA A 46 7.83 0.08 5.63
C ALA A 46 8.00 0.01 7.15
N GLU A 47 8.40 1.09 7.80
CA GLU A 47 8.51 1.14 9.25
C GLU A 47 7.15 1.00 9.93
N VAL A 48 6.11 1.63 9.38
CA VAL A 48 4.74 1.51 9.90
C VAL A 48 4.26 0.05 9.84
N VAL A 49 4.48 -0.60 8.71
CA VAL A 49 4.08 -2.01 8.52
C VAL A 49 4.82 -2.91 9.50
N ARG A 50 6.14 -2.76 9.61
CA ARG A 50 6.93 -3.57 10.54
C ARG A 50 6.46 -3.40 11.98
N ALA A 51 6.23 -2.15 12.40
CA ALA A 51 5.77 -1.86 13.75
C ALA A 51 4.42 -2.52 14.04
N LYS A 52 3.51 -2.48 13.07
CA LYS A 52 2.17 -3.05 13.25
C LYS A 52 2.20 -4.58 13.26
N LEU A 53 3.02 -5.19 12.41
CA LEU A 53 3.20 -6.65 12.42
C LEU A 53 3.79 -7.11 13.76
N GLN A 54 4.75 -6.38 14.30
CA GLN A 54 5.33 -6.67 15.60
C GLN A 54 4.29 -6.54 16.73
N ALA A 55 3.43 -5.54 16.65
CA ALA A 55 2.37 -5.33 17.64
C ALA A 55 1.38 -6.49 17.66
N ILE A 56 0.99 -6.96 16.47
CA ILE A 56 0.08 -8.09 16.34
C ILE A 56 0.69 -9.35 16.96
N GLU A 57 1.97 -9.59 16.70
CA GLU A 57 2.69 -10.74 17.25
C GLU A 57 2.82 -10.61 18.77
N ALA A 58 3.21 -9.43 19.28
CA ALA A 58 3.39 -9.19 20.71
C ALA A 58 2.08 -9.36 21.48
N LEU A 59 0.95 -8.97 20.88
CA LEU A 59 -0.36 -9.11 21.47
C LEU A 59 -0.95 -10.52 21.30
N LYS A 60 -0.28 -11.38 20.57
CA LYS A 60 -0.70 -12.76 20.27
C LYS A 60 -2.13 -12.82 19.69
N LEU A 61 -2.42 -11.88 18.77
CA LEU A 61 -3.76 -11.79 18.20
C LEU A 61 -4.11 -12.93 17.25
N ASN A 62 -3.08 -13.59 16.69
CA ASN A 62 -3.27 -14.63 15.68
C ASN A 62 -4.14 -14.13 14.53
N ASP A 63 -3.81 -12.96 14.03
CA ASP A 63 -4.57 -12.24 13.03
C ASP A 63 -3.64 -11.66 11.97
N THR A 64 -4.21 -11.12 10.92
CA THR A 64 -3.48 -10.52 9.81
C THR A 64 -4.00 -9.12 9.52
N ILE A 65 -3.17 -8.29 8.90
CA ILE A 65 -3.58 -6.95 8.48
C ILE A 65 -4.21 -7.04 7.09
N GLU A 66 -5.46 -6.64 6.96
CA GLU A 66 -6.05 -6.46 5.63
C GLU A 66 -5.55 -5.18 4.99
N ASP A 67 -5.69 -4.05 5.66
CA ASP A 67 -5.10 -2.79 5.23
C ASP A 67 -4.93 -1.83 6.41
N ILE A 68 -4.15 -0.79 6.17
CA ILE A 68 -3.97 0.32 7.10
C ILE A 68 -4.41 1.57 6.35
N LEU A 69 -5.39 2.29 6.90
CA LEU A 69 -5.86 3.55 6.34
C LEU A 69 -5.38 4.69 7.22
N ILE A 70 -4.71 5.65 6.61
CA ILE A 70 -4.31 6.89 7.27
C ILE A 70 -5.06 8.02 6.58
N THR A 71 -5.93 8.70 7.34
CA THR A 71 -6.71 9.81 6.83
C THR A 71 -6.01 11.12 7.18
N LEU A 72 -5.49 11.79 6.17
CA LEU A 72 -4.93 13.13 6.32
C LEU A 72 -5.98 14.17 5.98
N GLY A 73 -5.67 15.43 6.19
CA GLY A 73 -6.60 16.51 5.86
C GLY A 73 -6.93 16.59 4.37
N LYS A 74 -5.98 16.25 3.49
CA LYS A 74 -6.12 16.38 2.04
C LYS A 74 -5.91 15.08 1.28
N GLN A 75 -5.48 14.02 1.94
CA GLN A 75 -5.14 12.75 1.29
C GLN A 75 -5.63 11.56 2.11
N PHE A 76 -5.85 10.45 1.43
CA PHE A 76 -5.89 9.13 2.06
C PHE A 76 -4.61 8.38 1.71
N HIS A 77 -3.99 7.73 2.68
CA HIS A 77 -2.91 6.79 2.46
C HIS A 77 -3.39 5.40 2.82
N LEU A 78 -3.38 4.51 1.84
CA LEU A 78 -3.80 3.13 2.01
C LEU A 78 -2.58 2.24 1.88
N VAL A 79 -2.36 1.40 2.89
CA VAL A 79 -1.24 0.46 2.91
C VAL A 79 -1.82 -0.94 3.04
N ARG A 80 -1.55 -1.79 2.05
CA ARG A 80 -2.12 -3.14 2.03
C ARG A 80 -1.02 -4.18 1.93
N PRO A 81 -0.68 -4.87 3.04
CA PRO A 81 0.22 -6.01 2.95
C PRO A 81 -0.39 -7.10 2.07
N LEU A 82 0.45 -7.79 1.30
CA LEU A 82 -0.04 -8.86 0.44
C LEU A 82 -0.46 -10.05 1.29
N ASP A 83 -1.59 -10.62 0.96
CA ASP A 83 -2.12 -11.78 1.68
C ASP A 83 -1.15 -12.97 1.63
N LYS A 84 -0.53 -13.19 0.48
CA LYS A 84 0.40 -14.29 0.27
C LYS A 84 1.79 -14.04 0.84
N ASN A 85 2.17 -12.79 1.05
CA ASN A 85 3.47 -12.42 1.59
C ASN A 85 3.35 -11.07 2.31
N PRO A 86 3.01 -11.07 3.62
CA PRO A 86 2.76 -9.84 4.38
C PRO A 86 3.96 -8.91 4.51
N ASN A 87 5.17 -9.39 4.19
CA ASN A 87 6.36 -8.54 4.19
C ASN A 87 6.42 -7.60 3.00
N ILE A 88 5.56 -7.82 2.00
CA ILE A 88 5.44 -6.95 0.84
C ILE A 88 4.09 -6.26 0.91
N PHE A 89 4.07 -4.96 0.63
CA PHE A 89 2.83 -4.21 0.68
C PHE A 89 2.68 -3.26 -0.50
N VAL A 90 1.43 -2.93 -0.80
CA VAL A 90 1.06 -1.88 -1.75
C VAL A 90 0.76 -0.62 -0.95
N TYR A 91 1.37 0.49 -1.33
CA TYR A 91 1.08 1.80 -0.79
C TYR A 91 0.40 2.66 -1.85
N VAL A 92 -0.72 3.29 -1.49
CA VAL A 92 -1.48 4.13 -2.41
C VAL A 92 -1.81 5.45 -1.73
N ALA A 93 -1.43 6.55 -2.37
CA ALA A 93 -1.79 7.90 -1.94
C ALA A 93 -2.89 8.44 -2.85
N LEU A 94 -3.98 8.90 -2.25
CA LEU A 94 -5.16 9.36 -2.96
C LEU A 94 -5.48 10.81 -2.58
N ASP A 95 -5.94 11.59 -3.57
CA ASP A 95 -6.49 12.92 -3.32
C ASP A 95 -7.88 12.76 -2.69
N LYS A 96 -8.05 13.26 -1.47
CA LYS A 96 -9.27 13.08 -0.69
C LYS A 96 -10.51 13.69 -1.36
N LYS A 97 -10.33 14.78 -2.13
CA LYS A 97 -11.46 15.44 -2.79
C LYS A 97 -12.04 14.65 -3.95
N THR A 98 -11.20 13.93 -4.69
CA THR A 98 -11.61 13.26 -5.91
C THR A 98 -11.75 11.76 -5.79
N ALA A 99 -11.10 11.16 -4.80
CA ALA A 99 -11.10 9.70 -4.63
C ALA A 99 -12.41 9.21 -4.02
N ASN A 100 -12.83 8.02 -4.43
CA ASN A 100 -13.84 7.23 -3.75
C ASN A 100 -13.12 6.14 -2.98
N LEU A 101 -13.02 6.29 -1.67
CA LEU A 101 -12.22 5.39 -0.83
C LEU A 101 -12.69 3.95 -0.91
N GLY A 102 -13.99 3.70 -0.84
CA GLY A 102 -14.53 2.34 -0.90
C GLY A 102 -14.19 1.66 -2.21
N LEU A 103 -14.36 2.36 -3.34
CA LEU A 103 -14.02 1.82 -4.65
C LEU A 103 -12.50 1.63 -4.77
N ALA A 104 -11.71 2.59 -4.29
CA ALA A 104 -10.25 2.49 -4.34
C ALA A 104 -9.75 1.24 -3.59
N ARG A 105 -10.32 0.95 -2.42
CA ARG A 105 -9.96 -0.25 -1.67
C ARG A 105 -10.23 -1.52 -2.44
N LEU A 106 -11.37 -1.59 -3.15
CA LEU A 106 -11.69 -2.74 -3.99
C LEU A 106 -10.72 -2.86 -5.17
N GLN A 107 -10.34 -1.74 -5.77
CA GLN A 107 -9.40 -1.73 -6.88
C GLN A 107 -7.99 -2.17 -6.45
N VAL A 108 -7.53 -1.71 -5.29
CA VAL A 108 -6.25 -2.13 -4.73
C VAL A 108 -6.25 -3.64 -4.45
N LYS A 109 -7.33 -4.14 -3.84
CA LYS A 109 -7.47 -5.57 -3.59
C LYS A 109 -7.43 -6.38 -4.88
N ALA A 110 -8.12 -5.91 -5.92
CA ALA A 110 -8.13 -6.60 -7.21
C ALA A 110 -6.72 -6.67 -7.83
N VAL A 111 -5.95 -5.59 -7.73
CA VAL A 111 -4.55 -5.60 -8.20
C VAL A 111 -3.70 -6.56 -7.38
N GLU A 112 -3.85 -6.52 -6.06
CA GLU A 112 -3.12 -7.43 -5.17
C GLU A 112 -3.32 -8.90 -5.57
N GLU A 113 -4.53 -9.28 -5.90
CA GLU A 113 -4.87 -10.65 -6.28
C GLU A 113 -4.17 -11.10 -7.58
N THR A 114 -3.72 -10.16 -8.42
CA THR A 114 -2.99 -10.48 -9.65
C THR A 114 -1.49 -10.63 -9.42
N LEU A 115 -0.98 -10.20 -8.27
CA LEU A 115 0.45 -10.24 -8.00
C LEU A 115 0.90 -11.64 -7.60
N SER A 116 2.04 -12.04 -8.12
CA SER A 116 2.65 -13.32 -7.79
C SER A 116 4.15 -13.15 -7.55
N LEU A 117 4.62 -13.73 -6.48
CA LEU A 117 6.00 -13.59 -6.03
C LEU A 117 6.72 -14.92 -6.04
#